data_d70313de50f99476c621333ec58461ce
#
_entry.id   d70313de50f99476c621333ec58461ce
#
_cell.length_a   1.000
_cell.length_b   1.000
_cell.length_c   1.000
_cell.angle_alpha   90.00
_cell.angle_beta   90.00
_cell.angle_gamma   90.00
#
_symmetry.space_group_name_H-M   'P 1'
#
loop_
_entity.id
_entity.type
_entity.pdbx_description
1 polymer ?
#
loop_
_entity_poly.entity_id
_entity_poly.type
_entity_poly.pdbx_seq_one_letter_code
_entity_poly.pdbx_strand_id
1 'polypeptide(L)'
;MITEQYKDKVFFSQLLRTDYPNIYKDICEILDANNVAHETLPLTKDYWCRDYMPIQFACNRFSQFVYNPDYLRGKEKYITDVDKVINKIEDENFIINHSSLVIDGGNIVVDEIEQPNTYTTKSFIVMTDKVMIENEGLSKKEIETQIKDSFKLKEYDSDNDDKILIFYLIYHFIYISNVFFLTS
;
A
#
# COMPACT_ATOMS: atom_id res chain seq x y z
N MET A 1 -11.08 -6.92 6.42
CA MET A 1 -9.86 -6.28 5.86
C MET A 1 -8.80 -6.25 6.94
N ILE A 2 -7.51 -6.31 6.62
CA ILE A 2 -6.43 -6.21 7.62
C ILE A 2 -6.05 -4.75 7.74
N THR A 3 -6.17 -4.20 8.94
CA THR A 3 -5.71 -2.85 9.25
C THR A 3 -4.20 -2.81 9.45
N GLU A 4 -3.57 -1.65 9.33
CA GLU A 4 -2.11 -1.51 9.48
C GLU A 4 -1.58 -1.96 10.85
N GLN A 5 -2.38 -1.83 11.88
CA GLN A 5 -2.02 -2.24 13.25
C GLN A 5 -1.89 -3.76 13.47
N TYR A 6 -2.35 -4.58 12.53
CA TYR A 6 -2.28 -6.05 12.61
C TYR A 6 -1.24 -6.65 11.65
N LYS A 7 -0.27 -5.85 11.23
CA LYS A 7 0.86 -6.31 10.42
C LYS A 7 1.92 -6.93 11.33
N ASP A 8 2.32 -8.14 11.02
CA ASP A 8 3.26 -8.94 11.82
C ASP A 8 4.65 -9.07 11.20
N LYS A 9 4.90 -8.45 10.04
CA LYS A 9 6.20 -8.43 9.39
C LYS A 9 6.50 -7.07 8.73
N VAL A 10 7.71 -6.57 8.91
CA VAL A 10 8.19 -5.32 8.32
C VAL A 10 9.15 -5.61 7.17
N PHE A 11 8.93 -4.97 6.03
CA PHE A 11 9.80 -5.08 4.87
C PHE A 11 10.58 -3.79 4.63
N PHE A 12 11.86 -3.93 4.32
CA PHE A 12 12.76 -2.82 3.98
C PHE A 12 13.31 -2.98 2.56
N SER A 13 13.57 -1.87 1.90
CA SER A 13 14.41 -1.89 0.70
C SER A 13 15.81 -2.40 1.02
N GLN A 14 16.38 -3.23 0.14
CA GLN A 14 17.80 -3.61 0.26
C GLN A 14 18.74 -2.40 0.30
N LEU A 15 18.35 -1.28 -0.31
CA LEU A 15 19.15 -0.05 -0.33
C LEU A 15 19.33 0.54 1.07
N LEU A 16 18.34 0.40 1.96
CA LEU A 16 18.50 0.84 3.35
C LEU A 16 19.64 0.08 4.04
N ARG A 17 19.73 -1.22 3.82
CA ARG A 17 20.79 -2.05 4.39
C ARG A 17 22.16 -1.74 3.80
N THR A 18 22.23 -1.46 2.48
CA THR A 18 23.51 -1.23 1.79
C THR A 18 24.06 0.18 2.00
N ASP A 19 23.20 1.19 1.94
CA ASP A 19 23.61 2.59 1.94
C ASP A 19 23.63 3.20 3.35
N TYR A 20 22.79 2.65 4.26
CA TYR A 20 22.66 3.13 5.65
C TYR A 20 22.72 1.95 6.66
N PRO A 21 23.82 1.17 6.67
CA PRO A 21 23.89 -0.08 7.45
C PRO A 21 23.72 0.11 8.95
N ASN A 22 24.17 1.22 9.50
CA ASN A 22 24.01 1.50 10.94
C ASN A 22 22.55 1.77 11.30
N ILE A 23 21.85 2.60 10.50
CA ILE A 23 20.42 2.88 10.71
C ILE A 23 19.61 1.61 10.56
N TYR A 24 19.91 0.81 9.52
CA TYR A 24 19.24 -0.46 9.31
C TYR A 24 19.42 -1.39 10.52
N LYS A 25 20.65 -1.50 11.05
CA LYS A 25 20.95 -2.31 12.22
C LYS A 25 20.17 -1.84 13.45
N ASP A 26 20.17 -0.55 13.74
CA ASP A 26 19.48 0.01 14.92
C ASP A 26 17.98 -0.25 14.85
N ILE A 27 17.37 -0.12 13.67
CA ILE A 27 15.94 -0.45 13.46
C ILE A 27 15.70 -1.95 13.67
N CYS A 28 16.53 -2.84 13.11
CA CYS A 28 16.39 -4.28 13.30
C CYS A 28 16.50 -4.68 14.78
N GLU A 29 17.42 -4.11 15.53
CA GLU A 29 17.56 -4.35 16.98
C GLU A 29 16.29 -3.97 17.76
N ILE A 30 15.63 -2.87 17.39
CA ILE A 30 14.35 -2.46 17.99
C ILE A 30 13.24 -3.46 17.64
N LEU A 31 13.15 -3.88 16.39
CA LEU A 31 12.14 -4.84 15.93
C LEU A 31 12.32 -6.20 16.60
N ASP A 32 13.56 -6.70 16.68
CA ASP A 32 13.92 -7.95 17.37
C ASP A 32 13.53 -7.91 18.85
N ALA A 33 13.84 -6.79 19.53
CA ALA A 33 13.50 -6.59 20.94
C ALA A 33 11.98 -6.60 21.19
N ASN A 34 11.17 -6.31 20.18
CA ASN A 34 9.71 -6.34 20.23
C ASN A 34 9.10 -7.58 19.54
N ASN A 35 9.89 -8.57 19.15
CA ASN A 35 9.48 -9.76 18.43
C ASN A 35 8.71 -9.48 17.12
N VAL A 36 9.08 -8.43 16.42
CA VAL A 36 8.51 -8.08 15.10
C VAL A 36 9.39 -8.66 13.99
N ALA A 37 8.83 -9.58 13.21
CA ALA A 37 9.53 -10.16 12.07
C ALA A 37 9.86 -9.08 11.02
N HIS A 38 11.04 -9.16 10.42
CA HIS A 38 11.44 -8.21 9.38
C HIS A 38 12.28 -8.89 8.29
N GLU A 39 12.25 -8.30 7.09
CA GLU A 39 12.96 -8.84 5.94
C GLU A 39 13.39 -7.72 4.98
N THR A 40 14.45 -7.99 4.21
CA THR A 40 14.96 -7.08 3.19
C THR A 40 14.48 -7.51 1.81
N LEU A 41 13.77 -6.64 1.12
CA LEU A 41 13.31 -6.84 -0.25
C LEU A 41 14.47 -6.69 -1.23
N PRO A 42 14.79 -7.72 -2.02
CA PRO A 42 15.82 -7.64 -3.04
C PRO A 42 15.36 -6.87 -4.29
N LEU A 43 16.30 -6.47 -5.15
CA LEU A 43 16.03 -5.82 -6.44
C LEU A 43 15.28 -4.49 -6.37
N THR A 44 15.17 -3.90 -5.20
CA THR A 44 14.57 -2.58 -5.02
C THR A 44 15.47 -1.49 -5.58
N LYS A 45 14.86 -0.43 -6.14
CA LYS A 45 15.55 0.73 -6.73
C LYS A 45 15.28 2.03 -5.99
N ASP A 46 14.42 1.99 -4.96
CA ASP A 46 14.09 3.08 -4.09
C ASP A 46 13.94 2.59 -2.64
N TYR A 47 14.02 3.50 -1.67
CA TYR A 47 13.86 3.20 -0.23
C TYR A 47 12.41 3.04 0.19
N TRP A 48 11.48 3.67 -0.52
CA TRP A 48 10.08 3.84 -0.14
C TRP A 48 9.23 2.63 -0.54
N CYS A 49 9.47 1.49 0.14
CA CYS A 49 8.76 0.24 -0.16
C CYS A 49 7.23 0.40 -0.11
N ARG A 50 6.72 1.25 0.77
CA ARG A 50 5.29 1.54 0.89
C ARG A 50 4.69 2.04 -0.43
N ASP A 51 5.44 2.79 -1.22
CA ASP A 51 4.92 3.43 -2.43
C ASP A 51 4.76 2.45 -3.59
N TYR A 52 5.60 1.42 -3.68
CA TYR A 52 5.58 0.49 -4.80
C TYR A 52 5.12 -0.93 -4.46
N MET A 53 5.20 -1.37 -3.20
CA MET A 53 4.81 -2.73 -2.83
C MET A 53 3.28 -2.89 -2.75
N PRO A 54 2.78 -4.12 -2.93
CA PRO A 54 1.34 -4.40 -2.85
C PRO A 54 0.75 -4.05 -1.48
N ILE A 55 -0.50 -3.60 -1.49
CA ILE A 55 -1.25 -3.24 -0.29
C ILE A 55 -2.00 -4.47 0.21
N GLN A 56 -1.70 -4.91 1.41
CA GLN A 56 -2.40 -6.01 2.04
C GLN A 56 -3.80 -5.57 2.50
N PHE A 57 -4.83 -6.36 2.16
CA PHE A 57 -6.21 -6.09 2.55
C PHE A 57 -6.91 -7.30 3.21
N ALA A 58 -6.30 -8.48 3.14
CA ALA A 58 -6.73 -9.65 3.89
C ALA A 58 -5.51 -10.53 4.20
N CYS A 59 -5.65 -11.62 4.93
CA CYS A 59 -4.55 -12.42 5.49
C CYS A 59 -3.38 -12.66 4.51
N ASN A 60 -3.69 -13.17 3.32
CA ASN A 60 -2.70 -13.42 2.26
C ASN A 60 -3.06 -12.74 0.93
N ARG A 61 -3.93 -11.72 0.96
CA ARG A 61 -4.44 -11.05 -0.25
C ARG A 61 -3.95 -9.62 -0.31
N PHE A 62 -3.51 -9.24 -1.50
CA PHE A 62 -2.86 -7.97 -1.77
C PHE A 62 -3.42 -7.35 -3.05
N SER A 63 -3.40 -6.02 -3.11
CA SER A 63 -3.68 -5.24 -4.31
C SER A 63 -2.41 -4.58 -4.79
N GLN A 64 -2.00 -4.87 -6.03
CA GLN A 64 -0.86 -4.25 -6.68
C GLN A 64 -1.35 -3.22 -7.70
N PHE A 65 -0.95 -1.98 -7.49
CA PHE A 65 -1.13 -0.86 -8.42
C PHE A 65 0.12 -0.63 -9.26
N VAL A 66 -0.03 0.08 -10.37
CA VAL A 66 1.12 0.50 -11.19
C VAL A 66 1.89 1.58 -10.43
N TYR A 67 3.15 1.33 -10.16
CA TYR A 67 4.05 2.33 -9.59
C TYR A 67 4.74 3.10 -10.71
N ASN A 68 4.21 4.27 -11.04
CA ASN A 68 4.77 5.17 -12.05
C ASN A 68 4.43 6.62 -11.71
N PRO A 69 4.90 7.13 -10.56
CA PRO A 69 4.53 8.46 -10.10
C PRO A 69 5.07 9.56 -11.01
N ASP A 70 4.34 10.65 -11.11
CA ASP A 70 4.68 11.80 -11.96
C ASP A 70 6.02 12.46 -11.61
N TYR A 71 6.39 12.45 -10.33
CA TYR A 71 7.68 13.00 -9.85
C TYR A 71 8.91 12.17 -10.24
N LEU A 72 8.74 10.95 -10.75
CA LEU A 72 9.82 10.11 -11.29
C LEU A 72 9.94 10.18 -12.82
N ARG A 73 9.18 11.00 -13.52
CA ARG A 73 9.36 11.23 -14.96
C ARG A 73 10.79 11.66 -15.27
N GLY A 74 11.45 10.94 -16.18
CA GLY A 74 12.88 11.13 -16.49
C GLY A 74 13.84 10.57 -15.44
N LYS A 75 13.34 9.83 -14.46
CA LYS A 75 14.10 9.16 -13.40
C LYS A 75 13.75 7.69 -13.28
N GLU A 76 13.43 7.04 -14.37
CA GLU A 76 12.91 5.65 -14.44
C GLU A 76 13.85 4.64 -13.78
N LYS A 77 15.13 5.00 -13.60
CA LYS A 77 16.11 4.17 -12.86
C LYS A 77 15.72 3.91 -11.39
N TYR A 78 14.84 4.73 -10.82
CA TYR A 78 14.32 4.58 -9.44
C TYR A 78 12.99 3.82 -9.38
N ILE A 79 12.38 3.50 -10.52
CA ILE A 79 11.14 2.73 -10.56
C ILE A 79 11.48 1.26 -10.30
N THR A 80 11.03 0.74 -9.18
CA THR A 80 11.17 -0.66 -8.79
C THR A 80 10.23 -1.52 -9.62
N ASP A 81 10.74 -2.59 -10.20
CA ASP A 81 9.96 -3.65 -10.87
C ASP A 81 9.38 -4.57 -9.79
N VAL A 82 8.15 -4.32 -9.40
CA VAL A 82 7.51 -4.97 -8.26
C VAL A 82 7.34 -6.45 -8.47
N ASP A 83 6.97 -6.89 -9.66
CA ASP A 83 6.79 -8.31 -9.97
C ASP A 83 8.10 -9.09 -9.76
N LYS A 84 9.24 -8.48 -10.10
CA LYS A 84 10.54 -9.11 -9.84
C LYS A 84 10.86 -9.18 -8.35
N VAL A 85 10.45 -8.19 -7.56
CA VAL A 85 10.63 -8.21 -6.11
C VAL A 85 9.75 -9.30 -5.49
N ILE A 86 8.46 -9.34 -5.81
CA ILE A 86 7.50 -10.30 -5.29
C ILE A 86 7.92 -11.73 -5.59
N ASN A 87 8.37 -12.01 -6.81
CA ASN A 87 8.86 -13.33 -7.22
C ASN A 87 10.12 -13.81 -6.46
N LYS A 88 10.71 -12.96 -5.61
CA LYS A 88 11.85 -13.32 -4.75
C LYS A 88 11.45 -13.47 -3.26
N ILE A 89 10.22 -13.13 -2.90
CA ILE A 89 9.70 -13.37 -1.57
C ILE A 89 9.27 -14.84 -1.51
N GLU A 90 9.86 -15.60 -0.58
CA GLU A 90 9.63 -17.04 -0.43
C GLU A 90 8.29 -17.37 0.27
N ASP A 91 7.22 -16.66 -0.06
CA ASP A 91 5.88 -16.96 0.46
C ASP A 91 4.95 -17.29 -0.70
N GLU A 92 4.74 -18.57 -0.94
CA GLU A 92 3.96 -19.11 -2.06
C GLU A 92 2.44 -18.88 -1.94
N ASN A 93 1.98 -18.31 -0.81
CA ASN A 93 0.55 -18.18 -0.54
C ASN A 93 -0.03 -16.80 -0.85
N PHE A 94 0.76 -15.88 -1.36
CA PHE A 94 0.27 -14.54 -1.69
C PHE A 94 -0.64 -14.55 -2.91
N ILE A 95 -1.83 -14.00 -2.74
CA ILE A 95 -2.80 -13.77 -3.82
C ILE A 95 -2.81 -12.28 -4.12
N ILE A 96 -2.37 -11.91 -5.32
CA ILE A 96 -2.24 -10.52 -5.72
C ILE A 96 -3.26 -10.18 -6.79
N ASN A 97 -4.09 -9.19 -6.51
CA ASN A 97 -4.98 -8.56 -7.48
C ASN A 97 -4.21 -7.42 -8.16
N HIS A 98 -3.98 -7.53 -9.46
CA HIS A 98 -3.33 -6.47 -10.24
C HIS A 98 -4.34 -5.46 -10.75
N SER A 99 -4.04 -4.18 -10.60
CA SER A 99 -4.81 -3.05 -11.11
C SER A 99 -3.99 -2.28 -12.13
N SER A 100 -4.63 -1.72 -13.15
CA SER A 100 -3.99 -0.84 -14.12
C SER A 100 -3.89 0.62 -13.66
N LEU A 101 -4.48 0.96 -12.52
CA LEU A 101 -4.39 2.31 -11.97
C LEU A 101 -2.97 2.63 -11.51
N VAL A 102 -2.53 3.83 -11.81
CA VAL A 102 -1.30 4.41 -11.24
C VAL A 102 -1.64 4.96 -9.87
N ILE A 103 -1.10 4.34 -8.82
CA ILE A 103 -1.30 4.76 -7.43
C ILE A 103 -0.02 4.47 -6.66
N ASP A 104 0.49 5.47 -5.96
CA ASP A 104 1.52 5.28 -4.95
C ASP A 104 0.88 4.66 -3.70
N GLY A 105 1.45 3.59 -3.17
CA GLY A 105 0.95 2.97 -1.94
C GLY A 105 0.94 3.89 -0.72
N GLY A 106 1.82 4.89 -0.70
CA GLY A 106 1.81 5.96 0.30
C GLY A 106 0.61 6.91 0.19
N ASN A 107 -0.04 6.95 -0.97
CA ASN A 107 -1.26 7.76 -1.20
C ASN A 107 -2.56 7.03 -0.82
N ILE A 108 -2.50 5.81 -0.32
CA ILE A 108 -3.70 5.02 -0.02
C ILE A 108 -3.62 4.42 1.38
N VAL A 109 -4.67 4.62 2.17
CA VAL A 109 -4.87 3.99 3.47
C VAL A 109 -6.18 3.22 3.43
N VAL A 110 -6.12 1.98 3.88
CA VAL A 110 -7.26 1.07 3.91
C VAL A 110 -7.51 0.66 5.35
N ASP A 111 -8.75 0.80 5.82
CA ASP A 111 -9.11 0.46 7.20
C ASP A 111 -10.59 0.06 7.30
N GLU A 112 -11.03 -0.33 8.50
CA GLU A 112 -12.40 -0.77 8.79
C GLU A 112 -12.98 -0.04 10.00
N ILE A 113 -14.27 0.25 9.94
CA ILE A 113 -15.03 0.82 11.05
C ILE A 113 -16.13 -0.15 11.46
N GLU A 114 -16.16 -0.54 12.73
CA GLU A 114 -17.30 -1.25 13.29
C GLU A 114 -18.53 -0.37 13.29
N GLN A 115 -19.65 -0.90 12.80
CA GLN A 115 -20.91 -0.16 12.79
C GLN A 115 -21.55 -0.20 14.18
N PRO A 116 -21.89 0.95 14.79
CA PRO A 116 -22.56 0.98 16.07
C PRO A 116 -23.87 0.17 16.03
N ASN A 117 -24.05 -0.70 17.02
CA ASN A 117 -25.24 -1.54 17.17
C ASN A 117 -25.46 -2.61 16.07
N THR A 118 -24.45 -2.90 15.28
CA THR A 118 -24.45 -4.01 14.33
C THR A 118 -23.15 -4.80 14.47
N TYR A 119 -23.17 -6.10 14.15
CA TYR A 119 -21.95 -6.91 14.11
C TYR A 119 -21.31 -6.85 12.72
N THR A 120 -21.45 -5.74 12.01
CA THR A 120 -20.92 -5.54 10.67
C THR A 120 -19.85 -4.48 10.67
N THR A 121 -18.80 -4.70 9.88
CA THR A 121 -17.76 -3.71 9.60
C THR A 121 -18.00 -3.06 8.24
N LYS A 122 -17.62 -1.80 8.11
CA LYS A 122 -17.51 -1.13 6.80
C LYS A 122 -16.06 -0.84 6.50
N SER A 123 -15.61 -1.29 5.36
CA SER A 123 -14.28 -0.94 4.86
C SER A 123 -14.29 0.47 4.28
N PHE A 124 -13.24 1.22 4.50
CA PHE A 124 -13.06 2.52 3.87
C PHE A 124 -11.63 2.68 3.34
N ILE A 125 -11.52 3.51 2.33
CA ILE A 125 -10.26 3.85 1.68
C ILE A 125 -10.13 5.36 1.72
N VAL A 126 -9.00 5.85 2.21
CA VAL A 126 -8.64 7.25 2.19
C VAL A 126 -7.46 7.45 1.25
N MET A 127 -7.57 8.40 0.33
CA MET A 127 -6.50 8.77 -0.58
C MET A 127 -6.59 10.26 -0.94
N THR A 128 -5.58 10.78 -1.61
CA THR A 128 -5.68 12.13 -2.17
C THR A 128 -6.28 12.08 -3.56
N ASP A 129 -6.78 13.22 -4.03
CA ASP A 129 -7.27 13.40 -5.39
C ASP A 129 -6.16 13.35 -6.48
N LYS A 130 -4.89 13.21 -6.08
CA LYS A 130 -3.74 12.96 -6.98
C LYS A 130 -4.00 11.77 -7.90
N VAL A 131 -4.73 10.75 -7.45
CA VAL A 131 -5.09 9.59 -8.26
C VAL A 131 -5.84 9.99 -9.55
N MET A 132 -6.61 11.08 -9.54
CA MET A 132 -7.30 11.58 -10.74
C MET A 132 -6.30 12.19 -11.75
N ILE A 133 -5.24 12.82 -11.24
CA ILE A 133 -4.19 13.44 -12.06
C ILE A 133 -3.33 12.38 -12.72
N GLU A 134 -2.97 11.34 -11.95
CA GLU A 134 -2.11 10.25 -12.44
C GLU A 134 -2.81 9.28 -13.39
N ASN A 135 -4.15 9.27 -13.40
CA ASN A 135 -4.96 8.43 -14.28
C ASN A 135 -5.80 9.28 -15.25
N GLU A 136 -5.17 10.23 -15.93
CA GLU A 136 -5.79 11.06 -16.96
C GLU A 136 -6.51 10.19 -18.01
N GLY A 137 -7.75 10.56 -18.34
CA GLY A 137 -8.58 9.84 -19.31
C GLY A 137 -9.59 8.88 -18.67
N LEU A 138 -9.50 8.59 -17.36
CA LEU A 138 -10.52 7.89 -16.61
C LEU A 138 -11.43 8.88 -15.86
N SER A 139 -12.72 8.62 -15.86
CA SER A 139 -13.66 9.36 -15.00
C SER A 139 -13.47 8.93 -13.53
N LYS A 140 -13.86 9.81 -12.60
CA LYS A 140 -13.86 9.49 -11.16
C LYS A 140 -14.57 8.18 -10.85
N LYS A 141 -15.71 7.91 -11.50
CA LYS A 141 -16.48 6.67 -11.32
C LYS A 141 -15.72 5.43 -11.77
N GLU A 142 -14.99 5.50 -12.89
CA GLU A 142 -14.17 4.39 -13.38
C GLU A 142 -13.01 4.12 -12.43
N ILE A 143 -12.35 5.15 -11.92
CA ILE A 143 -11.29 5.03 -10.91
C ILE A 143 -11.84 4.36 -9.63
N GLU A 144 -12.97 4.85 -9.10
CA GLU A 144 -13.61 4.28 -7.91
C GLU A 144 -14.01 2.81 -8.10
N THR A 145 -14.52 2.46 -9.27
CA THR A 145 -14.87 1.08 -9.60
C THR A 145 -13.63 0.19 -9.63
N GLN A 146 -12.56 0.63 -10.30
CA GLN A 146 -11.32 -0.15 -10.36
C GLN A 146 -10.66 -0.29 -8.97
N ILE A 147 -10.71 0.74 -8.12
CA ILE A 147 -10.23 0.66 -6.74
C ILE A 147 -11.02 -0.40 -5.96
N LYS A 148 -12.35 -0.33 -5.99
CA LYS A 148 -13.22 -1.33 -5.34
C LYS A 148 -12.92 -2.74 -5.83
N ASP A 149 -12.79 -2.92 -7.14
CA ASP A 149 -12.46 -4.22 -7.76
C ASP A 149 -11.11 -4.75 -7.29
N SER A 150 -10.14 -3.88 -7.07
CA SER A 150 -8.80 -4.25 -6.59
C SER A 150 -8.83 -4.85 -5.19
N PHE A 151 -9.77 -4.44 -4.35
CA PHE A 151 -9.93 -4.90 -2.96
C PHE A 151 -11.05 -5.92 -2.76
N LYS A 152 -11.64 -6.43 -3.84
CA LYS A 152 -12.65 -7.50 -3.76
C LYS A 152 -12.03 -8.86 -3.42
N LEU A 153 -12.65 -9.54 -2.47
CA LEU A 153 -12.42 -10.96 -2.21
C LEU A 153 -13.19 -11.76 -3.28
N LYS A 154 -12.50 -12.25 -4.29
CA LYS A 154 -13.12 -12.94 -5.47
C LYS A 154 -14.13 -14.05 -5.15
N GLU A 155 -14.19 -14.57 -3.94
CA GLU A 155 -15.03 -15.71 -3.55
C GLU A 155 -16.25 -15.38 -2.67
N TYR A 156 -16.41 -14.13 -2.20
CA TYR A 156 -17.41 -13.84 -1.15
C TYR A 156 -18.38 -12.70 -1.44
N ASP A 157 -18.27 -11.98 -2.57
CA ASP A 157 -18.93 -10.68 -2.67
C ASP A 157 -19.75 -10.45 -3.96
N SER A 158 -20.91 -11.14 -4.08
CA SER A 158 -21.96 -10.66 -4.99
C SER A 158 -22.80 -9.50 -4.40
N ASP A 159 -22.75 -9.29 -3.08
CA ASP A 159 -23.63 -8.33 -2.37
C ASP A 159 -22.89 -7.17 -1.66
N ASN A 160 -21.58 -7.01 -1.85
CA ASN A 160 -20.76 -6.12 -1.01
C ASN A 160 -20.25 -4.83 -1.69
N ASP A 161 -20.67 -4.54 -2.92
CA ASP A 161 -20.22 -3.34 -3.66
C ASP A 161 -20.47 -2.01 -2.92
N ASP A 162 -21.49 -1.96 -2.06
CA ASP A 162 -21.86 -0.75 -1.31
C ASP A 162 -21.10 -0.58 0.02
N LYS A 163 -20.25 -1.54 0.40
CA LYS A 163 -19.58 -1.53 1.72
C LYS A 163 -18.24 -0.83 1.75
N ILE A 164 -17.59 -0.60 0.60
CA ILE A 164 -16.34 0.14 0.53
C ILE A 164 -16.62 1.61 0.28
N LEU A 165 -16.28 2.46 1.25
CA LEU A 165 -16.35 3.91 1.13
C LEU A 165 -14.99 4.46 0.72
N ILE A 166 -14.98 5.36 -0.25
CA ILE A 166 -13.76 6.03 -0.73
C ILE A 166 -13.84 7.50 -0.35
N PHE A 167 -12.83 7.98 0.38
CA PHE A 167 -12.67 9.36 0.77
C PHE A 167 -11.47 9.98 0.07
N TYR A 168 -11.63 11.19 -0.48
CA TYR A 168 -10.56 11.94 -1.12
C TYR A 168 -10.15 13.13 -0.27
N LEU A 169 -8.86 13.24 -0.01
CA LEU A 169 -8.26 14.43 0.59
C LEU A 169 -7.67 15.30 -0.53
N ILE A 170 -7.76 16.61 -0.38
CA ILE A 170 -7.21 17.55 -1.37
C ILE A 170 -5.68 17.48 -1.31
N TYR A 171 -5.05 17.04 -2.39
CA TYR A 171 -3.61 16.82 -2.49
C TYR A 171 -2.77 18.03 -2.09
N HIS A 172 -3.18 19.25 -2.47
CA HIS A 172 -2.48 20.50 -2.16
C HIS A 172 -2.40 20.81 -0.66
N PHE A 173 -3.27 20.27 0.18
CA PHE A 173 -3.23 20.46 1.64
C PHE A 173 -2.21 19.56 2.35
N ILE A 174 -1.82 18.45 1.74
CA ILE A 174 -0.93 17.46 2.37
C ILE A 174 0.53 17.85 2.22
N TYR A 175 0.89 18.67 1.23
CA TYR A 175 2.27 19.12 1.02
C TYR A 175 2.82 19.99 2.17
N ILE A 176 1.95 20.48 3.07
CA ILE A 176 2.32 21.31 4.22
C ILE A 176 2.54 20.45 5.49
N SER A 177 2.12 19.20 5.51
CA SER A 177 2.20 18.33 6.68
C SER A 177 3.00 17.04 6.45
N ASN A 178 4.23 17.16 5.94
CA ASN A 178 5.23 16.09 6.06
C ASN A 178 5.69 15.93 7.54
N VAL A 179 4.73 15.91 8.46
CA VAL A 179 4.95 15.50 9.84
C VAL A 179 4.35 14.10 9.96
N PHE A 180 5.22 13.11 9.93
CA PHE A 180 4.88 11.76 10.35
C PHE A 180 4.36 11.82 11.78
N PHE A 181 3.06 11.67 11.98
CA PHE A 181 2.54 11.28 13.27
C PHE A 181 2.73 9.77 13.41
N LEU A 182 3.83 9.39 14.05
CA LEU A 182 3.87 8.14 14.79
C LEU A 182 2.98 8.36 16.01
N THR A 183 1.73 7.94 15.94
CA THR A 183 0.91 7.82 17.14
C THR A 183 1.25 6.51 17.81
N SER A 184 1.76 6.65 19.04
CA SER A 184 1.91 5.62 20.05
C SER A 184 0.61 4.88 20.33
#